data_cc76916608aa61f07160d8aa8f043ccf
#
_entry.id   cc76916608aa61f07160d8aa8f043ccf
#
_cell.length_a   1.000
_cell.length_b   1.000
_cell.length_c   1.000
_cell.angle_alpha   90.00
_cell.angle_beta   90.00
_cell.angle_gamma   90.00
#
_symmetry.space_group_name_H-M   'P 1'
#
loop_
_entity.id
_entity.type
_entity.pdbx_description
1 polymer ?
#
loop_
_entity_poly.entity_id
_entity_poly.type
_entity_poly.pdbx_seq_one_letter_code
_entity_poly.pdbx_strand_id
1 'polypeptide(L)'
;VTTDYGSSIPSCDLAIICVPTPVDAELQPDLGPVKSAIDSVVGSLKIDGNLAIILESTVQPGTTRKCISESLVNSHVSREQVLMAYCPERVSPGEGGYGVQDVGRVVGSEDPILTEVISQLYQQITSGNVRAVSSIEVAEASKLVENAQRDIDIAFVNELAVLLPKLGLDVEEVLSAAATKWNFHRHKPGIGVGGHCIPIDPHYYIDIAQSNGVDSVMSPAARVRNSSMPSFSAKEVVRLCDGKAPEKILILGYSYKPNVSDSRETPVLPFINELLDNGAGEILVWDPFIDTANLPNSVNQISNPYGHEGVDCVVIATAHDEVKDLDWSNLKKTLKVPRIF
;
A
#
# COMPACT_ATOMS: atom_id res chain seq x y z
N VAL A 1 0.30 25.41 10.52
CA VAL A 1 0.35 24.91 9.13
C VAL A 1 0.25 26.10 8.19
N THR A 2 1.10 26.17 7.18
CA THR A 2 1.13 27.24 6.17
C THR A 2 1.37 26.64 4.78
N THR A 3 0.92 27.34 3.74
CA THR A 3 1.22 27.08 2.33
C THR A 3 2.27 28.06 1.79
N ASP A 4 2.80 28.94 2.65
CA ASP A 4 3.80 29.96 2.29
C ASP A 4 5.22 29.43 2.52
N TYR A 5 5.81 28.85 1.48
CA TYR A 5 7.21 28.38 1.48
C TYR A 5 8.19 29.55 1.65
N GLY A 6 7.91 30.70 1.01
CA GLY A 6 8.80 31.87 1.02
C GLY A 6 9.03 32.46 2.39
N SER A 7 8.07 32.36 3.31
CA SER A 7 8.24 32.81 4.70
C SER A 7 8.80 31.73 5.62
N SER A 8 8.57 30.46 5.34
CA SER A 8 8.90 29.35 6.22
C SER A 8 10.31 28.79 5.99
N ILE A 9 10.64 28.45 4.75
CA ILE A 9 11.94 27.81 4.40
C ILE A 9 13.14 28.65 4.81
N PRO A 10 13.14 29.99 4.66
CA PRO A 10 14.29 30.82 5.04
C PRO A 10 14.70 30.76 6.52
N SER A 11 13.86 30.19 7.38
CA SER A 11 14.13 30.04 8.83
C SER A 11 14.34 28.57 9.25
N CYS A 12 14.40 27.64 8.29
CA CYS A 12 14.58 26.21 8.56
C CYS A 12 16.03 25.80 8.34
N ASP A 13 16.51 24.89 9.16
CA ASP A 13 17.78 24.18 8.99
C ASP A 13 17.59 22.84 8.26
N LEU A 14 16.35 22.32 8.27
CA LEU A 14 15.97 21.02 7.72
C LEU A 14 14.59 21.08 7.04
N ALA A 15 14.48 20.53 5.86
CA ALA A 15 13.21 20.27 5.16
C ALA A 15 13.02 18.76 4.95
N ILE A 16 11.88 18.26 5.40
CA ILE A 16 11.47 16.86 5.16
C ILE A 16 10.37 16.86 4.12
N ILE A 17 10.55 16.10 3.03
CA ILE A 17 9.62 16.01 1.91
C ILE A 17 8.93 14.64 1.94
N CYS A 18 7.60 14.65 2.17
CA CYS A 18 6.73 13.47 2.32
C CYS A 18 5.52 13.55 1.38
N VAL A 19 5.77 13.77 0.09
CA VAL A 19 4.71 13.89 -0.92
C VAL A 19 4.38 12.53 -1.55
N PRO A 20 3.18 12.36 -2.15
CA PRO A 20 2.83 11.13 -2.86
C PRO A 20 3.76 10.88 -4.06
N THR A 21 3.98 9.60 -4.37
CA THR A 21 4.72 9.12 -5.53
C THR A 21 3.89 8.05 -6.25
N PRO A 22 2.85 8.46 -7.00
CA PRO A 22 2.00 7.54 -7.73
C PRO A 22 2.68 7.00 -8.98
N VAL A 23 1.97 6.14 -9.71
CA VAL A 23 2.25 5.80 -11.10
C VAL A 23 1.24 6.47 -12.02
N ASP A 24 1.62 6.70 -13.27
CA ASP A 24 0.72 7.19 -14.31
C ASP A 24 -0.15 6.07 -14.91
N ALA A 25 -0.90 6.38 -15.97
CA ALA A 25 -1.79 5.42 -16.64
C ALA A 25 -1.03 4.26 -17.30
N GLU A 26 0.23 4.45 -17.65
CA GLU A 26 1.14 3.47 -18.22
C GLU A 26 1.94 2.72 -17.16
N LEU A 27 1.59 2.90 -15.86
CA LEU A 27 2.25 2.32 -14.70
C LEU A 27 3.72 2.75 -14.54
N GLN A 28 4.07 3.95 -15.06
CA GLN A 28 5.39 4.53 -14.90
C GLN A 28 5.44 5.44 -13.68
N PRO A 29 6.60 5.54 -12.98
CA PRO A 29 6.77 6.42 -11.83
C PRO A 29 6.44 7.88 -12.12
N ASP A 30 5.48 8.48 -11.42
CA ASP A 30 5.20 9.91 -11.48
C ASP A 30 5.93 10.67 -10.37
N LEU A 31 7.01 11.33 -10.73
CA LEU A 31 7.82 12.14 -9.83
C LEU A 31 7.43 13.63 -9.82
N GLY A 32 6.33 14.01 -10.47
CA GLY A 32 5.83 15.39 -10.52
C GLY A 32 5.69 16.03 -9.13
N PRO A 33 5.00 15.38 -8.16
CA PRO A 33 4.88 15.92 -6.82
C PRO A 33 6.23 16.11 -6.10
N VAL A 34 7.16 15.17 -6.25
CA VAL A 34 8.52 15.25 -5.65
C VAL A 34 9.29 16.43 -6.22
N LYS A 35 9.33 16.57 -7.55
CA LYS A 35 10.00 17.68 -8.23
C LYS A 35 9.41 19.03 -7.81
N SER A 36 8.08 19.15 -7.82
CA SER A 36 7.39 20.37 -7.40
C SER A 36 7.69 20.77 -5.95
N ALA A 37 7.75 19.80 -5.03
CA ALA A 37 8.08 20.05 -3.64
C ALA A 37 9.54 20.51 -3.48
N ILE A 38 10.49 19.83 -4.15
CA ILE A 38 11.90 20.19 -4.15
C ILE A 38 12.10 21.61 -4.74
N ASP A 39 11.48 21.90 -5.87
CA ASP A 39 11.58 23.23 -6.51
C ASP A 39 11.04 24.34 -5.61
N SER A 40 9.94 24.08 -4.89
CA SER A 40 9.36 25.02 -3.93
C SER A 40 10.31 25.28 -2.75
N VAL A 41 10.95 24.24 -2.24
CA VAL A 41 11.90 24.33 -1.12
C VAL A 41 13.18 25.06 -1.56
N VAL A 42 13.80 24.62 -2.65
CA VAL A 42 15.05 25.20 -3.19
C VAL A 42 14.83 26.66 -3.61
N GLY A 43 13.72 26.95 -4.33
CA GLY A 43 13.39 28.29 -4.78
C GLY A 43 13.09 29.29 -3.66
N SER A 44 12.79 28.80 -2.47
CA SER A 44 12.50 29.62 -1.27
C SER A 44 13.72 29.81 -0.35
N LEU A 45 14.85 29.16 -0.63
CA LEU A 45 16.05 29.30 0.18
C LEU A 45 16.72 30.67 -0.04
N LYS A 46 17.22 31.29 1.02
CA LYS A 46 17.98 32.55 0.92
C LYS A 46 19.34 32.35 0.27
N ILE A 47 19.88 33.39 -0.34
CA ILE A 47 21.20 33.39 -1.01
C ILE A 47 22.31 32.91 -0.07
N ASP A 48 22.26 33.30 1.21
CA ASP A 48 23.25 32.91 2.22
C ASP A 48 22.75 31.81 3.18
N GLY A 49 21.59 31.18 2.87
CA GLY A 49 21.00 30.11 3.68
C GLY A 49 21.60 28.75 3.39
N ASN A 50 21.66 27.89 4.41
CA ASN A 50 22.00 26.49 4.26
C ASN A 50 20.81 25.63 4.66
N LEU A 51 20.60 24.48 4.00
CA LEU A 51 19.46 23.61 4.26
C LEU A 51 19.85 22.15 4.07
N ALA A 52 19.45 21.28 5.01
CA ALA A 52 19.43 19.86 4.76
C ALA A 52 18.04 19.46 4.20
N ILE A 53 18.01 18.73 3.10
CA ILE A 53 16.78 18.20 2.51
C ILE A 53 16.77 16.68 2.72
N ILE A 54 15.74 16.17 3.41
CA ILE A 54 15.48 14.75 3.55
C ILE A 54 14.26 14.41 2.68
N LEU A 55 14.41 13.50 1.73
CA LEU A 55 13.28 12.91 1.03
C LEU A 55 12.85 11.63 1.75
N GLU A 56 11.56 11.53 2.12
CA GLU A 56 10.95 10.32 2.71
C GLU A 56 10.04 9.58 1.71
N SER A 57 9.61 10.25 0.66
CA SER A 57 8.75 9.65 -0.39
C SER A 57 9.45 8.49 -1.08
N THR A 58 8.72 7.44 -1.43
CA THR A 58 9.27 6.27 -2.16
C THR A 58 9.73 6.67 -3.56
N VAL A 59 10.99 6.42 -3.84
CA VAL A 59 11.60 6.72 -5.15
C VAL A 59 12.63 5.67 -5.55
N GLN A 60 13.01 5.67 -6.82
CA GLN A 60 14.08 4.82 -7.36
C GLN A 60 15.47 5.30 -6.89
N PRO A 61 16.44 4.37 -6.74
CA PRO A 61 17.82 4.72 -6.45
C PRO A 61 18.38 5.81 -7.36
N GLY A 62 18.94 6.87 -6.75
CA GLY A 62 19.50 8.03 -7.42
C GLY A 62 18.51 9.18 -7.65
N THR A 63 17.21 8.98 -7.39
CA THR A 63 16.18 10.00 -7.67
C THR A 63 16.32 11.22 -6.76
N THR A 64 16.57 11.05 -5.47
CA THR A 64 16.76 12.17 -4.53
C THR A 64 17.85 13.11 -5.02
N ARG A 65 19.02 12.55 -5.29
CA ARG A 65 20.18 13.30 -5.79
C ARG A 65 19.90 13.99 -7.11
N LYS A 66 19.27 13.27 -8.06
CA LYS A 66 18.92 13.79 -9.39
C LYS A 66 17.95 14.97 -9.28
N CYS A 67 16.83 14.81 -8.59
CA CYS A 67 15.79 15.85 -8.51
C CYS A 67 16.30 17.12 -7.81
N ILE A 68 17.05 16.97 -6.70
CA ILE A 68 17.62 18.13 -6.01
C ILE A 68 18.67 18.81 -6.89
N SER A 69 19.56 18.06 -7.55
CA SER A 69 20.57 18.64 -8.43
C SER A 69 19.95 19.37 -9.63
N GLU A 70 18.90 18.81 -10.26
CA GLU A 70 18.16 19.46 -11.35
C GLU A 70 17.52 20.78 -10.88
N SER A 71 16.93 20.81 -9.69
CA SER A 71 16.33 22.02 -9.11
C SER A 71 17.38 23.10 -8.82
N LEU A 72 18.54 22.71 -8.30
CA LEU A 72 19.65 23.64 -8.01
C LEU A 72 20.18 24.32 -9.28
N VAL A 73 20.31 23.58 -10.40
CA VAL A 73 20.78 24.14 -11.68
C VAL A 73 19.86 25.28 -12.17
N ASN A 74 18.57 25.21 -11.87
CA ASN A 74 17.57 26.19 -12.28
C ASN A 74 17.28 27.27 -11.21
N SER A 75 18.07 27.29 -10.14
CA SER A 75 17.90 28.23 -9.01
C SER A 75 19.07 29.19 -8.85
N HIS A 76 18.95 30.07 -7.87
CA HIS A 76 20.02 30.96 -7.40
C HIS A 76 20.87 30.35 -6.26
N VAL A 77 20.54 29.11 -5.84
CA VAL A 77 21.14 28.42 -4.70
C VAL A 77 22.36 27.63 -5.17
N SER A 78 23.49 27.76 -4.49
CA SER A 78 24.67 26.97 -4.80
C SER A 78 24.55 25.55 -4.25
N ARG A 79 25.31 24.61 -4.86
CA ARG A 79 25.28 23.20 -4.44
C ARG A 79 25.74 23.00 -2.98
N GLU A 80 26.66 23.82 -2.54
CA GLU A 80 27.28 23.76 -1.20
C GLU A 80 26.29 24.17 -0.08
N GLN A 81 25.21 24.88 -0.43
CA GLN A 81 24.19 25.30 0.52
C GLN A 81 23.19 24.19 0.85
N VAL A 82 23.14 23.13 0.05
CA VAL A 82 22.14 22.06 0.23
C VAL A 82 22.82 20.73 0.50
N LEU A 83 22.51 20.16 1.66
CA LEU A 83 22.86 18.80 2.03
C LEU A 83 21.70 17.86 1.72
N MET A 84 21.99 16.68 1.17
CA MET A 84 20.97 15.74 0.70
C MET A 84 20.98 14.46 1.55
N ALA A 85 19.78 14.01 1.90
CA ALA A 85 19.57 12.74 2.60
C ALA A 85 18.26 12.08 2.16
N TYR A 86 18.18 10.80 2.41
CA TYR A 86 16.98 10.01 2.22
C TYR A 86 16.68 9.15 3.47
N CYS A 87 15.42 9.13 3.90
CA CYS A 87 14.97 8.33 5.03
C CYS A 87 13.51 7.88 4.76
N PRO A 88 13.28 6.69 4.20
CA PRO A 88 11.93 6.27 3.79
C PRO A 88 10.96 6.16 4.96
N GLU A 89 9.70 6.56 4.71
CA GLU A 89 8.60 6.24 5.60
C GLU A 89 8.25 4.75 5.48
N ARG A 90 8.09 4.07 6.62
CA ARG A 90 7.88 2.61 6.69
C ARG A 90 6.70 2.19 7.55
N VAL A 91 5.88 3.14 8.01
CA VAL A 91 4.69 2.85 8.83
C VAL A 91 3.64 2.12 8.00
N SER A 92 3.01 1.12 8.59
CA SER A 92 1.89 0.39 8.02
C SER A 92 0.65 0.64 8.91
N PRO A 93 -0.22 1.59 8.55
CA PRO A 93 -1.42 1.90 9.35
C PRO A 93 -2.30 0.66 9.58
N GLY A 94 -2.94 0.55 10.76
CA GLY A 94 -3.85 -0.55 11.09
C GLY A 94 -3.19 -1.84 11.57
N GLU A 95 -1.85 -1.93 11.59
CA GLU A 95 -1.15 -3.03 12.27
C GLU A 95 -0.94 -2.64 13.73
N GLY A 96 -1.69 -3.26 14.62
CA GLY A 96 -1.60 -2.98 16.06
C GLY A 96 -0.17 -3.15 16.58
N GLY A 97 0.35 -2.11 17.26
CA GLY A 97 1.67 -2.13 17.87
C GLY A 97 2.82 -1.61 16.99
N TYR A 98 2.56 -1.11 15.77
CA TYR A 98 3.59 -0.60 14.86
C TYR A 98 3.23 0.79 14.32
N GLY A 99 3.21 1.79 15.21
CA GLY A 99 3.05 3.20 14.85
C GLY A 99 4.38 3.85 14.41
N VAL A 100 4.34 5.16 14.18
CA VAL A 100 5.53 5.97 13.81
C VAL A 100 6.68 5.79 14.83
N GLN A 101 6.31 5.59 16.10
CA GLN A 101 7.26 5.44 17.21
C GLN A 101 7.88 4.04 17.30
N ASP A 102 7.33 3.04 16.62
CA ASP A 102 7.75 1.64 16.77
C ASP A 102 8.56 1.14 15.56
N VAL A 103 8.43 1.82 14.42
CA VAL A 103 9.04 1.39 13.16
C VAL A 103 10.46 1.94 13.04
N GLY A 104 11.42 1.03 12.81
CA GLY A 104 12.81 1.40 12.56
C GLY A 104 12.97 2.23 11.28
N ARG A 105 13.99 3.09 11.25
CA ARG A 105 14.30 3.95 10.11
C ARG A 105 15.60 3.53 9.42
N VAL A 106 15.71 3.83 8.13
CA VAL A 106 16.95 3.68 7.37
C VAL A 106 17.37 5.06 6.90
N VAL A 107 18.59 5.48 7.20
CA VAL A 107 19.10 6.83 6.88
C VAL A 107 20.31 6.72 5.98
N GLY A 108 20.24 7.32 4.80
CA GLY A 108 21.37 7.49 3.89
C GLY A 108 21.55 8.96 3.51
N SER A 109 22.78 9.44 3.52
CA SER A 109 23.12 10.78 3.03
C SER A 109 24.41 10.77 2.25
N GLU A 110 24.78 11.90 1.70
CA GLU A 110 26.06 12.10 1.03
C GLU A 110 27.21 12.45 1.98
N ASP A 111 26.90 12.78 3.24
CA ASP A 111 27.86 13.17 4.27
C ASP A 111 27.65 12.32 5.52
N PRO A 112 28.71 11.63 6.02
CA PRO A 112 28.62 10.80 7.22
C PRO A 112 28.17 11.57 8.47
N ILE A 113 28.55 12.86 8.61
CA ILE A 113 28.14 13.69 9.75
C ILE A 113 26.64 13.96 9.65
N LEU A 114 26.14 14.31 8.46
CA LEU A 114 24.70 14.49 8.24
C LEU A 114 23.93 13.19 8.54
N THR A 115 24.45 12.04 8.10
CA THR A 115 23.83 10.74 8.39
C THR A 115 23.69 10.51 9.90
N GLU A 116 24.72 10.83 10.66
CA GLU A 116 24.72 10.70 12.13
C GLU A 116 23.70 11.66 12.77
N VAL A 117 23.70 12.94 12.37
CA VAL A 117 22.76 13.95 12.89
C VAL A 117 21.31 13.55 12.61
N ILE A 118 21.01 13.12 11.38
CA ILE A 118 19.68 12.67 11.00
C ILE A 118 19.30 11.39 11.78
N SER A 119 20.22 10.46 11.93
CA SER A 119 19.99 9.24 12.72
C SER A 119 19.62 9.56 14.17
N GLN A 120 20.34 10.49 14.80
CA GLN A 120 20.05 10.95 16.16
C GLN A 120 18.67 11.66 16.23
N LEU A 121 18.31 12.46 15.21
CA LEU A 121 17.01 13.09 15.14
C LEU A 121 15.87 12.05 15.12
N TYR A 122 15.96 11.03 14.25
CA TYR A 122 14.95 9.99 14.18
C TYR A 122 14.92 9.09 15.42
N GLN A 123 16.03 8.89 16.11
CA GLN A 123 16.06 8.17 17.39
C GLN A 123 15.25 8.87 18.49
N GLN A 124 15.02 10.19 18.38
CA GLN A 124 14.13 10.89 19.31
C GLN A 124 12.64 10.63 19.01
N ILE A 125 12.34 10.17 17.80
CA ILE A 125 10.96 9.97 17.30
C ILE A 125 10.55 8.51 17.40
N THR A 126 11.49 7.56 17.18
CA THR A 126 11.20 6.12 17.18
C THR A 126 12.01 5.35 18.22
N SER A 127 11.35 4.39 18.88
CA SER A 127 12.00 3.35 19.68
C SER A 127 12.58 2.22 18.82
N GLY A 128 12.18 2.17 17.53
CA GLY A 128 12.74 1.25 16.55
C GLY A 128 14.20 1.56 16.23
N ASN A 129 14.90 0.57 15.68
CA ASN A 129 16.30 0.75 15.30
C ASN A 129 16.44 1.75 14.15
N VAL A 130 17.30 2.76 14.31
CA VAL A 130 17.69 3.66 13.21
C VAL A 130 19.01 3.17 12.61
N ARG A 131 18.96 2.71 11.36
CA ARG A 131 20.11 2.15 10.65
C ARG A 131 20.68 3.15 9.66
N ALA A 132 21.87 3.63 9.92
CA ALA A 132 22.68 4.35 8.94
C ALA A 132 23.16 3.40 7.84
N VAL A 133 23.09 3.85 6.60
CA VAL A 133 23.58 3.12 5.40
C VAL A 133 24.59 3.98 4.63
N SER A 134 25.31 3.36 3.71
CA SER A 134 26.48 3.94 3.04
C SER A 134 26.16 5.06 2.05
N SER A 135 24.92 5.16 1.56
CA SER A 135 24.52 6.19 0.61
C SER A 135 23.01 6.41 0.57
N ILE A 136 22.60 7.51 -0.06
CA ILE A 136 21.20 7.82 -0.39
C ILE A 136 20.59 6.66 -1.19
N GLU A 137 21.27 6.18 -2.22
CA GLU A 137 20.83 5.16 -3.16
C GLU A 137 20.56 3.81 -2.47
N VAL A 138 21.37 3.46 -1.46
CA VAL A 138 21.13 2.24 -0.65
C VAL A 138 19.87 2.37 0.19
N ALA A 139 19.62 3.55 0.77
CA ALA A 139 18.39 3.79 1.52
C ALA A 139 17.14 3.78 0.62
N GLU A 140 17.21 4.40 -0.56
CA GLU A 140 16.14 4.37 -1.58
C GLU A 140 15.85 2.93 -2.03
N ALA A 141 16.88 2.15 -2.39
CA ALA A 141 16.74 0.76 -2.81
C ALA A 141 16.08 -0.10 -1.74
N SER A 142 16.42 0.11 -0.46
CA SER A 142 15.90 -0.71 0.64
C SER A 142 14.38 -0.65 0.72
N LYS A 143 13.77 0.51 0.49
CA LYS A 143 12.32 0.70 0.50
C LYS A 143 11.63 -0.07 -0.62
N LEU A 144 12.17 -0.01 -1.83
CA LEU A 144 11.60 -0.74 -2.98
C LEU A 144 11.71 -2.25 -2.79
N VAL A 145 12.83 -2.73 -2.25
CA VAL A 145 13.05 -4.17 -1.99
C VAL A 145 12.03 -4.69 -0.98
N GLU A 146 11.75 -3.96 0.11
CA GLU A 146 10.76 -4.36 1.12
C GLU A 146 9.37 -4.56 0.51
N ASN A 147 8.92 -3.61 -0.30
CA ASN A 147 7.57 -3.64 -0.85
C ASN A 147 7.45 -4.59 -2.05
N ALA A 148 8.47 -4.68 -2.90
CA ALA A 148 8.49 -5.66 -3.99
C ALA A 148 8.51 -7.11 -3.46
N GLN A 149 9.31 -7.40 -2.41
CA GLN A 149 9.29 -8.71 -1.77
C GLN A 149 7.91 -9.03 -1.20
N ARG A 150 7.30 -8.09 -0.48
CA ARG A 150 5.96 -8.30 0.11
C ARG A 150 4.90 -8.59 -0.96
N ASP A 151 4.94 -7.90 -2.09
CA ASP A 151 4.02 -8.15 -3.21
C ASP A 151 4.21 -9.56 -3.79
N ILE A 152 5.45 -10.02 -3.94
CA ILE A 152 5.78 -11.37 -4.40
C ILE A 152 5.29 -12.43 -3.39
N ASP A 153 5.52 -12.22 -2.11
CA ASP A 153 5.09 -13.14 -1.05
C ASP A 153 3.56 -13.28 -1.01
N ILE A 154 2.84 -12.16 -1.17
CA ILE A 154 1.37 -12.18 -1.27
C ILE A 154 0.92 -12.88 -2.57
N ALA A 155 1.57 -12.62 -3.69
CA ALA A 155 1.25 -13.29 -4.95
C ALA A 155 1.43 -14.81 -4.86
N PHE A 156 2.46 -15.26 -4.16
CA PHE A 156 2.69 -16.69 -3.94
C PHE A 156 1.55 -17.33 -3.15
N VAL A 157 1.11 -16.74 -2.04
CA VAL A 157 -0.01 -17.32 -1.27
C VAL A 157 -1.35 -17.20 -2.01
N ASN A 158 -1.54 -16.15 -2.83
CA ASN A 158 -2.68 -16.03 -3.73
C ASN A 158 -2.68 -17.14 -4.81
N GLU A 159 -1.50 -17.51 -5.33
CA GLU A 159 -1.38 -18.65 -6.25
C GLU A 159 -1.71 -19.99 -5.56
N LEU A 160 -1.30 -20.16 -4.30
CA LEU A 160 -1.69 -21.33 -3.51
C LEU A 160 -3.21 -21.42 -3.30
N ALA A 161 -3.87 -20.27 -3.08
CA ALA A 161 -5.34 -20.22 -2.95
C ALA A 161 -6.06 -20.63 -4.24
N VAL A 162 -5.43 -20.47 -5.41
CA VAL A 162 -5.96 -20.94 -6.68
C VAL A 162 -5.66 -22.44 -6.92
N LEU A 163 -4.51 -22.92 -6.47
CA LEU A 163 -4.03 -24.29 -6.74
C LEU A 163 -4.57 -25.31 -5.75
N LEU A 164 -4.43 -25.06 -4.44
CA LEU A 164 -4.65 -26.07 -3.40
C LEU A 164 -6.09 -26.61 -3.38
N PRO A 165 -7.15 -25.80 -3.55
CA PRO A 165 -8.52 -26.30 -3.63
C PRO A 165 -8.75 -27.27 -4.79
N LYS A 166 -8.02 -27.14 -5.91
CA LYS A 166 -8.11 -28.07 -7.04
C LYS A 166 -7.52 -29.45 -6.71
N LEU A 167 -6.66 -29.49 -5.69
CA LEU A 167 -6.07 -30.73 -5.14
C LEU A 167 -6.90 -31.28 -3.97
N GLY A 168 -8.01 -30.61 -3.60
CA GLY A 168 -8.82 -30.96 -2.44
C GLY A 168 -8.18 -30.61 -1.09
N LEU A 169 -7.21 -29.67 -1.08
CA LEU A 169 -6.48 -29.26 0.11
C LEU A 169 -6.99 -27.91 0.62
N ASP A 170 -7.07 -27.79 1.94
CA ASP A 170 -7.37 -26.53 2.61
C ASP A 170 -6.14 -25.62 2.65
N VAL A 171 -6.29 -24.40 2.16
CA VAL A 171 -5.18 -23.44 2.03
C VAL A 171 -4.66 -23.02 3.40
N GLU A 172 -5.57 -22.77 4.35
CA GLU A 172 -5.21 -22.31 5.69
C GLU A 172 -4.50 -23.41 6.49
N GLU A 173 -4.92 -24.67 6.34
CA GLU A 173 -4.24 -25.82 6.95
C GLU A 173 -2.82 -25.97 6.42
N VAL A 174 -2.63 -25.89 5.08
CA VAL A 174 -1.31 -25.98 4.45
C VAL A 174 -0.40 -24.84 4.89
N LEU A 175 -0.90 -23.58 4.89
CA LEU A 175 -0.11 -22.44 5.32
C LEU A 175 0.23 -22.49 6.81
N SER A 176 -0.68 -22.98 7.65
CA SER A 176 -0.45 -23.19 9.08
C SER A 176 0.61 -24.26 9.33
N ALA A 177 0.58 -25.35 8.60
CA ALA A 177 1.59 -26.40 8.66
C ALA A 177 2.97 -25.87 8.22
N ALA A 178 3.05 -25.13 7.11
CA ALA A 178 4.29 -24.51 6.64
C ALA A 178 4.86 -23.51 7.65
N ALA A 179 4.00 -22.74 8.34
CA ALA A 179 4.39 -21.75 9.34
C ALA A 179 5.00 -22.35 10.61
N THR A 180 4.97 -23.66 10.79
CA THR A 180 5.70 -24.32 11.88
C THR A 180 7.21 -24.24 11.68
N LYS A 181 7.67 -23.96 10.44
CA LYS A 181 9.09 -23.74 10.17
C LYS A 181 9.46 -22.30 10.48
N TRP A 182 10.50 -22.10 11.28
CA TRP A 182 10.93 -20.81 11.82
C TRP A 182 11.23 -19.72 10.77
N ASN A 183 11.60 -20.11 9.55
CA ASN A 183 11.95 -19.17 8.46
C ASN A 183 10.85 -19.06 7.37
N PHE A 184 9.63 -19.49 7.67
CA PHE A 184 8.49 -19.30 6.78
C PHE A 184 7.78 -17.99 7.15
N HIS A 185 7.77 -17.04 6.22
CA HIS A 185 7.04 -15.79 6.38
C HIS A 185 5.61 -15.98 5.93
N ARG A 186 4.70 -16.01 6.91
CA ARG A 186 3.29 -16.28 6.64
C ARG A 186 2.57 -15.04 6.12
N HIS A 187 2.01 -15.13 4.93
CA HIS A 187 1.01 -14.21 4.39
C HIS A 187 -0.35 -14.89 4.28
N LYS A 188 -1.42 -14.11 4.17
CA LYS A 188 -2.77 -14.60 3.94
C LYS A 188 -3.17 -14.30 2.50
N PRO A 189 -3.80 -15.24 1.78
CA PRO A 189 -4.41 -14.94 0.50
C PRO A 189 -5.62 -14.04 0.68
N GLY A 190 -6.01 -13.33 -0.40
CA GLY A 190 -7.15 -12.42 -0.39
C GLY A 190 -7.65 -12.12 -1.79
N ILE A 191 -8.65 -11.24 -1.86
CA ILE A 191 -9.27 -10.82 -3.12
C ILE A 191 -8.39 -9.90 -3.97
N GLY A 192 -7.17 -9.63 -3.56
CA GLY A 192 -6.22 -8.75 -4.23
C GLY A 192 -5.38 -7.97 -3.23
N VAL A 193 -4.61 -7.03 -3.74
CA VAL A 193 -3.72 -6.16 -2.95
C VAL A 193 -4.13 -4.71 -3.19
N GLY A 194 -4.38 -3.98 -2.11
CA GLY A 194 -4.76 -2.58 -2.15
C GLY A 194 -3.82 -1.67 -1.38
N GLY A 195 -4.20 -0.40 -1.27
CA GLY A 195 -3.39 0.66 -0.67
C GLY A 195 -2.41 1.29 -1.62
N HIS A 196 -1.68 2.30 -1.14
CA HIS A 196 -0.82 3.16 -1.98
C HIS A 196 0.63 2.67 -2.12
N CYS A 197 1.03 1.59 -1.43
CA CYS A 197 2.42 1.15 -1.42
C CYS A 197 2.60 -0.15 -2.21
N ILE A 198 1.97 -1.24 -1.74
CA ILE A 198 2.22 -2.57 -2.33
C ILE A 198 1.78 -2.68 -3.81
N PRO A 199 0.65 -2.08 -4.26
CA PRO A 199 0.31 -2.10 -5.70
C PRO A 199 1.22 -1.22 -6.56
N ILE A 200 1.88 -0.21 -5.98
CA ILE A 200 2.58 0.89 -6.69
C ILE A 200 4.09 0.67 -6.73
N ASP A 201 4.73 0.48 -5.58
CA ASP A 201 6.19 0.44 -5.46
C ASP A 201 6.87 -0.65 -6.32
N PRO A 202 6.26 -1.85 -6.57
CA PRO A 202 6.83 -2.81 -7.49
C PRO A 202 7.03 -2.28 -8.92
N HIS A 203 6.21 -1.32 -9.37
CA HIS A 203 6.38 -0.70 -10.69
C HIS A 203 7.64 0.17 -10.74
N TYR A 204 7.99 0.85 -9.63
CA TYR A 204 9.27 1.56 -9.50
C TYR A 204 10.46 0.60 -9.61
N TYR A 205 10.34 -0.59 -8.99
CA TYR A 205 11.37 -1.63 -9.13
C TYR A 205 11.45 -2.20 -10.54
N ILE A 206 10.32 -2.47 -11.18
CA ILE A 206 10.25 -3.00 -12.55
C ILE A 206 10.88 -2.00 -13.53
N ASP A 207 10.52 -0.72 -13.43
CA ASP A 207 11.02 0.34 -14.31
C ASP A 207 12.54 0.52 -14.16
N ILE A 208 13.09 0.58 -12.94
CA ILE A 208 14.54 0.72 -12.75
C ILE A 208 15.30 -0.52 -13.23
N ALA A 209 14.74 -1.72 -13.09
CA ALA A 209 15.35 -2.94 -13.61
C ALA A 209 15.43 -2.90 -15.15
N GLN A 210 14.32 -2.56 -15.81
CA GLN A 210 14.24 -2.45 -17.26
C GLN A 210 15.18 -1.36 -17.80
N SER A 211 15.21 -0.19 -17.16
CA SER A 211 16.09 0.93 -17.52
C SER A 211 17.58 0.58 -17.41
N ASN A 212 17.92 -0.44 -16.59
CA ASN A 212 19.27 -0.95 -16.45
C ASN A 212 19.53 -2.27 -17.23
N GLY A 213 18.62 -2.65 -18.14
CA GLY A 213 18.76 -3.83 -18.97
C GLY A 213 18.61 -5.16 -18.23
N VAL A 214 17.97 -5.14 -17.04
CA VAL A 214 17.68 -6.34 -16.25
C VAL A 214 16.25 -6.78 -16.51
N ASP A 215 16.07 -8.02 -16.96
CA ASP A 215 14.76 -8.64 -17.11
C ASP A 215 14.20 -9.03 -15.74
N SER A 216 13.30 -8.20 -15.22
CA SER A 216 12.60 -8.48 -13.96
C SER A 216 11.43 -9.41 -14.22
N VAL A 217 11.55 -10.67 -13.84
CA VAL A 217 10.53 -11.72 -14.10
C VAL A 217 9.54 -11.83 -12.94
N MET A 218 10.02 -11.78 -11.69
CA MET A 218 9.21 -12.10 -10.51
C MET A 218 8.17 -11.02 -10.19
N SER A 219 8.57 -9.76 -10.16
CA SER A 219 7.66 -8.66 -9.80
C SER A 219 6.52 -8.48 -10.81
N PRO A 220 6.73 -8.49 -12.13
CA PRO A 220 5.63 -8.48 -13.09
C PRO A 220 4.67 -9.66 -12.93
N ALA A 221 5.19 -10.87 -12.72
CA ALA A 221 4.36 -12.06 -12.50
C ALA A 221 3.53 -11.95 -11.21
N ALA A 222 4.12 -11.43 -10.13
CA ALA A 222 3.42 -11.16 -8.87
C ALA A 222 2.29 -10.13 -9.07
N ARG A 223 2.55 -9.01 -9.76
CA ARG A 223 1.51 -8.03 -10.08
C ARG A 223 0.36 -8.63 -10.89
N VAL A 224 0.67 -9.44 -11.91
CA VAL A 224 -0.35 -10.14 -12.71
C VAL A 224 -1.18 -11.07 -11.81
N ARG A 225 -0.55 -11.85 -10.92
CA ARG A 225 -1.27 -12.73 -9.99
C ARG A 225 -2.17 -11.94 -9.06
N ASN A 226 -1.63 -10.94 -8.37
CA ASN A 226 -2.38 -10.13 -7.40
C ASN A 226 -3.54 -9.37 -8.07
N SER A 227 -3.33 -8.81 -9.25
CA SER A 227 -4.37 -8.12 -10.02
C SER A 227 -5.44 -9.04 -10.59
N SER A 228 -5.19 -10.34 -10.72
CA SER A 228 -6.16 -11.33 -11.19
C SER A 228 -7.09 -11.85 -10.08
N MET A 229 -6.77 -11.59 -8.81
CA MET A 229 -7.52 -12.17 -7.68
C MET A 229 -8.95 -11.66 -7.56
N PRO A 230 -9.29 -10.39 -7.85
CA PRO A 230 -10.69 -9.95 -7.85
C PRO A 230 -11.56 -10.77 -8.81
N SER A 231 -11.10 -10.97 -10.04
CA SER A 231 -11.83 -11.78 -11.07
C SER A 231 -11.91 -13.25 -10.66
N PHE A 232 -10.82 -13.82 -10.12
CA PHE A 232 -10.84 -15.18 -9.60
C PHE A 232 -11.87 -15.33 -8.48
N SER A 233 -11.88 -14.43 -7.50
CA SER A 233 -12.78 -14.48 -6.35
C SER A 233 -14.25 -14.30 -6.76
N ALA A 234 -14.53 -13.42 -7.70
CA ALA A 234 -15.89 -13.25 -8.24
C ALA A 234 -16.41 -14.55 -8.89
N LYS A 235 -15.57 -15.24 -9.66
CA LYS A 235 -15.91 -16.55 -10.24
C LYS A 235 -16.13 -17.63 -9.19
N GLU A 236 -15.35 -17.62 -8.11
CA GLU A 236 -15.53 -18.55 -7.00
C GLU A 236 -16.85 -18.28 -6.24
N VAL A 237 -17.24 -17.02 -6.07
CA VAL A 237 -18.57 -16.67 -5.50
C VAL A 237 -19.70 -17.22 -6.38
N VAL A 238 -19.62 -17.04 -7.71
CA VAL A 238 -20.60 -17.61 -8.64
C VAL A 238 -20.62 -19.14 -8.54
N ARG A 239 -19.45 -19.80 -8.47
CA ARG A 239 -19.34 -21.24 -8.27
C ARG A 239 -19.97 -21.69 -6.96
N LEU A 240 -19.76 -20.95 -5.87
CA LEU A 240 -20.37 -21.21 -4.56
C LEU A 240 -21.91 -21.08 -4.62
N CYS A 241 -22.43 -20.26 -5.53
CA CYS A 241 -23.85 -20.09 -5.79
C CYS A 241 -24.39 -21.07 -6.87
N ASP A 242 -23.87 -22.29 -6.92
CA ASP A 242 -24.27 -23.37 -7.84
C ASP A 242 -24.09 -22.98 -9.32
N GLY A 243 -23.07 -22.16 -9.63
CA GLY A 243 -22.78 -21.69 -10.98
C GLY A 243 -23.72 -20.62 -11.52
N LYS A 244 -24.56 -20.05 -10.66
CA LYS A 244 -25.49 -18.95 -11.03
C LYS A 244 -25.00 -17.65 -10.42
N ALA A 245 -25.14 -16.57 -11.17
CA ALA A 245 -24.91 -15.23 -10.63
C ALA A 245 -25.88 -14.99 -9.46
N PRO A 246 -25.39 -14.59 -8.28
CA PRO A 246 -26.24 -14.30 -7.14
C PRO A 246 -27.11 -13.07 -7.39
N GLU A 247 -28.39 -13.13 -6.99
CA GLU A 247 -29.31 -11.99 -7.10
C GLU A 247 -29.06 -10.93 -6.05
N LYS A 248 -28.59 -11.35 -4.85
CA LYS A 248 -28.28 -10.45 -3.74
C LYS A 248 -27.05 -10.94 -2.98
N ILE A 249 -26.06 -10.06 -2.82
CA ILE A 249 -24.81 -10.33 -2.10
C ILE A 249 -24.65 -9.32 -0.96
N LEU A 250 -24.17 -9.80 0.18
CA LEU A 250 -23.70 -8.97 1.28
C LEU A 250 -22.18 -9.03 1.37
N ILE A 251 -21.51 -7.90 1.15
CA ILE A 251 -20.07 -7.74 1.29
C ILE A 251 -19.77 -7.08 2.64
N LEU A 252 -18.93 -7.73 3.44
CA LEU A 252 -18.44 -7.26 4.72
C LEU A 252 -17.02 -6.75 4.57
N GLY A 253 -16.84 -5.43 4.71
CA GLY A 253 -15.60 -4.70 4.52
C GLY A 253 -15.40 -4.20 3.09
N TYR A 254 -14.94 -2.96 2.96
CA TYR A 254 -14.62 -2.30 1.69
C TYR A 254 -13.24 -1.64 1.70
N SER A 255 -12.72 -1.29 2.88
CA SER A 255 -11.37 -0.77 3.02
C SER A 255 -10.32 -1.78 2.55
N TYR A 256 -9.17 -1.29 2.09
CA TYR A 256 -8.13 -2.17 1.55
C TYR A 256 -7.46 -3.06 2.61
N LYS A 257 -7.66 -2.76 3.89
CA LYS A 257 -7.02 -3.44 5.03
C LYS A 257 -7.94 -3.39 6.26
N PRO A 258 -7.91 -4.41 7.14
CA PRO A 258 -8.68 -4.38 8.39
C PRO A 258 -8.36 -3.19 9.28
N ASN A 259 -9.40 -2.66 9.95
CA ASN A 259 -9.32 -1.64 11.00
C ASN A 259 -8.74 -0.29 10.53
N VAL A 260 -8.93 0.05 9.24
CA VAL A 260 -8.56 1.35 8.68
C VAL A 260 -9.71 1.94 7.86
N SER A 261 -9.82 3.27 7.88
CA SER A 261 -10.81 4.04 7.10
C SER A 261 -10.28 4.43 5.70
N ASP A 262 -9.47 3.56 5.07
CA ASP A 262 -8.84 3.85 3.79
C ASP A 262 -9.31 2.86 2.72
N SER A 263 -9.99 3.38 1.69
CA SER A 263 -10.50 2.62 0.55
C SER A 263 -9.75 2.88 -0.75
N ARG A 264 -8.64 3.63 -0.69
CA ARG A 264 -7.84 3.93 -1.87
C ARG A 264 -7.23 2.65 -2.44
N GLU A 265 -7.35 2.46 -3.75
CA GLU A 265 -6.89 1.25 -4.45
C GLU A 265 -7.40 -0.05 -3.80
N THR A 266 -8.61 -0.02 -3.22
CA THR A 266 -9.17 -1.24 -2.64
C THR A 266 -9.42 -2.31 -3.70
N PRO A 267 -9.01 -3.56 -3.49
CA PRO A 267 -9.31 -4.66 -4.40
C PRO A 267 -10.80 -5.08 -4.38
N VAL A 268 -11.57 -4.56 -3.42
CA VAL A 268 -13.02 -4.83 -3.31
C VAL A 268 -13.77 -4.18 -4.45
N LEU A 269 -13.35 -3.00 -4.94
CA LEU A 269 -13.99 -2.34 -6.07
C LEU A 269 -13.90 -3.16 -7.37
N PRO A 270 -12.72 -3.58 -7.85
CA PRO A 270 -12.66 -4.45 -9.02
C PRO A 270 -13.37 -5.81 -8.79
N PHE A 271 -13.38 -6.35 -7.58
CA PHE A 271 -14.15 -7.55 -7.26
C PHE A 271 -15.67 -7.32 -7.43
N ILE A 272 -16.20 -6.19 -6.98
CA ILE A 272 -17.62 -5.79 -7.18
C ILE A 272 -17.93 -5.66 -8.67
N ASN A 273 -17.06 -4.98 -9.42
CA ASN A 273 -17.25 -4.82 -10.86
C ASN A 273 -17.30 -6.18 -11.58
N GLU A 274 -16.40 -7.09 -11.24
CA GLU A 274 -16.40 -8.45 -11.80
C GLU A 274 -17.65 -9.24 -11.42
N LEU A 275 -18.20 -9.07 -10.22
CA LEU A 275 -19.48 -9.68 -9.83
C LEU A 275 -20.63 -9.15 -10.69
N LEU A 276 -20.71 -7.84 -10.91
CA LEU A 276 -21.73 -7.20 -11.73
C LEU A 276 -21.61 -7.63 -13.21
N ASP A 277 -20.39 -7.67 -13.74
CA ASP A 277 -20.11 -8.13 -15.11
C ASP A 277 -20.49 -9.62 -15.31
N ASN A 278 -20.40 -10.42 -14.24
CA ASN A 278 -20.87 -11.81 -14.23
C ASN A 278 -22.39 -11.93 -13.97
N GLY A 279 -23.13 -10.80 -13.91
CA GLY A 279 -24.59 -10.77 -13.81
C GLY A 279 -25.12 -10.80 -12.38
N ALA A 280 -24.33 -10.50 -11.38
CA ALA A 280 -24.82 -10.33 -10.00
C ALA A 280 -25.84 -9.19 -9.94
N GLY A 281 -26.86 -9.35 -9.09
CA GLY A 281 -27.92 -8.38 -8.89
C GLY A 281 -27.56 -7.32 -7.85
N GLU A 282 -28.29 -7.26 -6.76
CA GLU A 282 -28.11 -6.28 -5.70
C GLU A 282 -26.85 -6.57 -4.87
N ILE A 283 -25.97 -5.57 -4.73
CA ILE A 283 -24.77 -5.65 -3.88
C ILE A 283 -24.95 -4.72 -2.68
N LEU A 284 -25.02 -5.32 -1.49
CA LEU A 284 -25.02 -4.64 -0.21
C LEU A 284 -23.59 -4.60 0.33
N VAL A 285 -23.14 -3.44 0.78
CA VAL A 285 -21.80 -3.28 1.40
C VAL A 285 -21.95 -2.72 2.80
N TRP A 286 -21.34 -3.41 3.76
CA TRP A 286 -21.19 -2.93 5.12
C TRP A 286 -19.70 -2.84 5.47
N ASP A 287 -19.29 -1.65 5.88
CA ASP A 287 -17.94 -1.39 6.39
C ASP A 287 -18.07 -0.39 7.55
N PRO A 288 -17.57 -0.72 8.75
CA PRO A 288 -17.70 0.16 9.92
C PRO A 288 -16.82 1.41 9.87
N PHE A 289 -15.84 1.47 8.97
CA PHE A 289 -14.83 2.54 8.88
C PHE A 289 -14.99 3.42 7.64
N ILE A 290 -15.77 3.00 6.64
CA ILE A 290 -15.89 3.72 5.37
C ILE A 290 -17.19 4.52 5.34
N ASP A 291 -17.09 5.81 5.02
CA ASP A 291 -18.24 6.70 4.86
C ASP A 291 -18.92 6.48 3.49
N THR A 292 -20.25 6.66 3.45
CA THR A 292 -21.11 6.48 2.26
C THR A 292 -20.62 7.22 1.02
N ALA A 293 -20.01 8.38 1.21
CA ALA A 293 -19.51 9.21 0.11
C ALA A 293 -18.36 8.56 -0.70
N ASN A 294 -17.75 7.50 -0.17
CA ASN A 294 -16.57 6.85 -0.76
C ASN A 294 -16.90 5.54 -1.49
N LEU A 295 -18.18 5.18 -1.55
CA LEU A 295 -18.61 3.97 -2.26
C LEU A 295 -19.10 4.28 -3.69
N PRO A 296 -18.92 3.37 -4.65
CA PRO A 296 -19.45 3.54 -5.99
C PRO A 296 -20.99 3.51 -5.99
N ASN A 297 -21.60 4.24 -6.93
CA ASN A 297 -23.06 4.30 -7.08
C ASN A 297 -23.70 2.96 -7.43
N SER A 298 -22.91 1.97 -7.81
CA SER A 298 -23.35 0.62 -8.19
C SER A 298 -23.63 -0.30 -7.00
N VAL A 299 -23.39 0.15 -5.78
CA VAL A 299 -23.63 -0.64 -4.56
C VAL A 299 -24.53 0.09 -3.59
N ASN A 300 -25.25 -0.67 -2.77
CA ASN A 300 -26.08 -0.16 -1.68
C ASN A 300 -25.28 -0.25 -0.38
N GLN A 301 -24.83 0.89 0.14
CA GLN A 301 -24.26 0.90 1.48
C GLN A 301 -25.38 0.72 2.52
N ILE A 302 -25.10 -0.14 3.48
CA ILE A 302 -25.98 -0.40 4.62
C ILE A 302 -25.27 -0.05 5.93
N SER A 303 -26.00 0.50 6.88
CA SER A 303 -25.48 0.84 8.22
C SER A 303 -25.43 -0.34 9.18
N ASN A 304 -26.09 -1.43 8.82
CA ASN A 304 -26.24 -2.62 9.67
C ASN A 304 -26.25 -3.87 8.78
N PRO A 305 -25.43 -4.89 9.01
CA PRO A 305 -25.38 -6.10 8.20
C PRO A 305 -26.56 -7.05 8.40
N TYR A 306 -27.40 -6.82 9.41
CA TYR A 306 -28.54 -7.68 9.75
C TYR A 306 -29.84 -7.21 9.11
N GLY A 307 -30.81 -8.13 8.97
CA GLY A 307 -32.19 -7.82 8.54
C GLY A 307 -32.37 -7.67 7.03
N HIS A 308 -31.39 -8.03 6.22
CA HIS A 308 -31.48 -8.00 4.75
C HIS A 308 -31.84 -9.37 4.21
N GLU A 309 -33.14 -9.69 4.16
CA GLU A 309 -33.61 -10.99 3.72
C GLU A 309 -33.25 -11.30 2.26
N GLY A 310 -33.08 -12.58 1.96
CA GLY A 310 -32.89 -13.06 0.60
C GLY A 310 -31.47 -12.96 0.07
N VAL A 311 -30.47 -12.81 0.93
CA VAL A 311 -29.05 -12.82 0.55
C VAL A 311 -28.63 -14.22 0.08
N ASP A 312 -28.03 -14.33 -1.08
CA ASP A 312 -27.55 -15.59 -1.66
C ASP A 312 -26.17 -15.97 -1.11
N CYS A 313 -25.31 -14.97 -0.85
CA CYS A 313 -23.98 -15.19 -0.35
C CYS A 313 -23.50 -14.00 0.51
N VAL A 314 -22.79 -14.27 1.59
CA VAL A 314 -21.99 -13.28 2.34
C VAL A 314 -20.53 -13.41 1.92
N VAL A 315 -19.88 -12.29 1.64
CA VAL A 315 -18.46 -12.22 1.30
C VAL A 315 -17.73 -11.42 2.38
N ILE A 316 -16.73 -12.02 3.01
CA ILE A 316 -15.83 -11.32 3.94
C ILE A 316 -14.66 -10.78 3.14
N ALA A 317 -14.81 -9.56 2.61
CA ALA A 317 -13.81 -8.93 1.77
C ALA A 317 -12.67 -8.32 2.61
N THR A 318 -13.03 -7.67 3.74
CA THR A 318 -12.06 -7.12 4.70
C THR A 318 -12.48 -7.50 6.11
N ALA A 319 -11.67 -8.34 6.76
CA ALA A 319 -12.00 -8.91 8.06
C ALA A 319 -11.63 -7.93 9.21
N HIS A 320 -12.39 -6.84 9.36
CA HIS A 320 -12.32 -5.96 10.53
C HIS A 320 -12.61 -6.73 11.83
N ASP A 321 -12.20 -6.18 12.96
CA ASP A 321 -12.51 -6.80 14.25
C ASP A 321 -14.03 -6.82 14.48
N GLU A 322 -14.76 -5.78 14.07
CA GLU A 322 -16.22 -5.73 14.09
C GLU A 322 -16.87 -6.84 13.24
N VAL A 323 -16.23 -7.27 12.13
CA VAL A 323 -16.71 -8.40 11.32
C VAL A 323 -16.56 -9.72 12.10
N LYS A 324 -15.47 -9.89 12.85
CA LYS A 324 -15.24 -11.08 13.68
C LYS A 324 -16.24 -11.17 14.82
N ASP A 325 -16.64 -10.01 15.39
CA ASP A 325 -17.54 -9.88 16.52
C ASP A 325 -19.04 -9.90 16.12
N LEU A 326 -19.38 -10.07 14.84
CA LEU A 326 -20.76 -10.16 14.38
C LEU A 326 -21.50 -11.36 15.02
N ASP A 327 -22.79 -11.17 15.32
CA ASP A 327 -23.70 -12.29 15.63
C ASP A 327 -23.99 -13.09 14.34
N TRP A 328 -23.11 -14.04 14.05
CA TRP A 328 -23.20 -14.91 12.90
C TRP A 328 -24.48 -15.77 12.90
N SER A 329 -25.04 -16.08 14.06
CA SER A 329 -26.31 -16.80 14.20
C SER A 329 -27.47 -15.94 13.72
N ASN A 330 -27.43 -14.64 13.98
CA ASN A 330 -28.43 -13.70 13.47
C ASN A 330 -28.21 -13.41 11.98
N LEU A 331 -26.99 -13.22 11.54
CA LEU A 331 -26.65 -13.00 10.14
C LEU A 331 -27.08 -14.16 9.25
N LYS A 332 -26.94 -15.40 9.74
CA LYS A 332 -27.41 -16.61 9.03
C LYS A 332 -28.89 -16.59 8.67
N LYS A 333 -29.73 -15.88 9.43
CA LYS A 333 -31.17 -15.76 9.14
C LYS A 333 -31.47 -14.94 7.89
N THR A 334 -30.53 -14.10 7.43
CA THR A 334 -30.67 -13.30 6.20
C THR A 334 -30.43 -14.11 4.95
N LEU A 335 -29.72 -15.24 5.06
CA LEU A 335 -29.29 -16.06 3.93
C LEU A 335 -30.39 -17.00 3.47
N LYS A 336 -30.62 -17.08 2.15
CA LYS A 336 -31.43 -18.12 1.52
C LYS A 336 -30.82 -19.52 1.76
N VAL A 337 -29.49 -19.60 1.60
CA VAL A 337 -28.67 -20.78 1.88
C VAL A 337 -27.40 -20.26 2.57
N PRO A 338 -26.88 -20.93 3.62
CA PRO A 338 -25.71 -20.43 4.33
C PRO A 338 -24.41 -20.58 3.50
N ARG A 339 -24.18 -19.63 2.59
CA ARG A 339 -22.95 -19.50 1.78
C ARG A 339 -22.14 -18.32 2.28
N ILE A 340 -20.87 -18.58 2.62
CA ILE A 340 -19.90 -17.56 3.03
C ILE A 340 -18.63 -17.78 2.22
N PHE A 341 -18.13 -16.70 1.62
CA PHE A 341 -16.88 -16.67 0.88
C PHE A 341 -15.85 -15.80 1.63
#